data_a4a913860152b29288227363c8d2c314
#
_entry.id   a4a913860152b29288227363c8d2c314
#
_cell.length_a   1.000
_cell.length_b   1.000
_cell.length_c   1.000
_cell.angle_alpha   90.00
_cell.angle_beta   90.00
_cell.angle_gamma   90.00
#
_symmetry.space_group_name_H-M   'P 1'
#
loop_
_entity.id
_entity.type
_entity.pdbx_description
1 polymer ?
#
loop_
_entity_poly.entity_id
_entity_poly.type
_entity_poly.pdbx_seq_one_letter_code
_entity_poly.pdbx_strand_id
1 'polypeptide(L)'
;ETERENLIKVVNEKLWDEKTGFYYDLYKNGELNMVRHIGAFWGLISKTIPKDRAERIMEYLRDENEFKTPNRVPSLSKSHKDFKDFGDYWRGGVWAPTTYMVLKGLDNYKKYDLAHEIAMDYLYSVTEVFKETNTLFENYSPEFINNNKPSKGKPAKADFVGWSGLGPITILFEYVFGIKPDFANNKIIWDVRLTERHGVEKYPFGLNGELTLI
;
A
#
# COMPACT_ATOMS: atom_id res chain seq x y z
N GLU A 1 22.80 22.68 -6.87
CA GLU A 1 21.79 21.70 -6.40
C GLU A 1 21.45 20.75 -7.54
N THR A 2 21.27 19.45 -7.22
CA THR A 2 20.79 18.46 -8.17
C THR A 2 19.29 18.63 -8.40
N GLU A 3 18.77 18.17 -9.54
CA GLU A 3 17.32 18.18 -9.81
C GLU A 3 16.53 17.48 -8.69
N ARG A 4 17.06 16.39 -8.14
CA ARG A 4 16.46 15.67 -7.02
C ARG A 4 16.32 16.55 -5.77
N GLU A 5 17.35 17.29 -5.41
CA GLU A 5 17.32 18.19 -4.24
C GLU A 5 16.30 19.32 -4.42
N ASN A 6 16.22 19.88 -5.62
CA ASN A 6 15.21 20.86 -5.95
C ASN A 6 13.79 20.32 -5.83
N LEU A 7 13.52 19.08 -6.33
CA LEU A 7 12.22 18.44 -6.20
C LEU A 7 11.86 18.17 -4.73
N ILE A 8 12.81 17.68 -3.92
CA ILE A 8 12.60 17.48 -2.47
C ILE A 8 12.20 18.80 -1.81
N LYS A 9 12.90 19.88 -2.11
CA LYS A 9 12.60 21.20 -1.58
C LYS A 9 11.19 21.66 -1.97
N VAL A 10 10.87 21.61 -3.27
CA VAL A 10 9.53 22.01 -3.78
C VAL A 10 8.41 21.20 -3.13
N VAL A 11 8.54 19.88 -3.05
CA VAL A 11 7.55 19.01 -2.42
C VAL A 11 7.30 19.41 -0.97
N ASN A 12 8.38 19.62 -0.21
CA ASN A 12 8.27 19.93 1.22
C ASN A 12 7.84 21.37 1.52
N GLU A 13 8.11 22.33 0.64
CA GLU A 13 7.72 23.73 0.80
C GLU A 13 6.31 24.02 0.28
N LYS A 14 5.89 23.33 -0.78
CA LYS A 14 4.65 23.67 -1.49
C LYS A 14 3.49 22.74 -1.22
N LEU A 15 3.74 21.45 -1.00
CA LEU A 15 2.69 20.45 -0.90
C LEU A 15 2.34 20.08 0.56
N TRP A 16 3.17 20.45 1.52
CA TRP A 16 2.95 20.15 2.93
C TRP A 16 2.06 21.18 3.60
N ASP A 17 1.02 20.71 4.29
CA ASP A 17 0.23 21.51 5.21
C ASP A 17 0.59 21.18 6.66
N GLU A 18 1.17 22.16 7.35
CA GLU A 18 1.63 22.00 8.73
C GLU A 18 0.47 21.75 9.72
N LYS A 19 -0.70 22.34 9.44
CA LYS A 19 -1.87 22.23 10.31
C LYS A 19 -2.41 20.80 10.34
N THR A 20 -2.57 20.18 9.19
CA THR A 20 -3.09 18.81 9.08
C THR A 20 -1.99 17.76 9.18
N GLY A 21 -0.73 18.09 8.88
CA GLY A 21 0.36 17.10 8.84
C GLY A 21 0.25 16.15 7.67
N PHE A 22 -0.17 16.66 6.51
CA PHE A 22 -0.38 15.86 5.32
C PHE A 22 0.13 16.59 4.07
N TYR A 23 0.41 15.83 2.99
CA TYR A 23 0.79 16.37 1.69
C TYR A 23 -0.42 16.42 0.76
N TYR A 24 -0.57 17.53 0.05
CA TYR A 24 -1.69 17.77 -0.85
C TYR A 24 -1.22 18.18 -2.23
N ASP A 25 -2.02 17.92 -3.25
CA ASP A 25 -1.81 18.48 -4.58
C ASP A 25 -2.02 20.00 -4.57
N LEU A 26 -1.50 20.66 -5.59
CA LEU A 26 -1.74 22.10 -5.83
C LEU A 26 -2.75 22.30 -6.94
N TYR A 27 -3.64 23.25 -6.72
CA TYR A 27 -4.38 23.86 -7.81
C TYR A 27 -3.45 24.74 -8.67
N LYS A 28 -3.89 25.06 -9.88
CA LYS A 28 -3.14 25.92 -10.80
C LYS A 28 -2.82 27.30 -10.23
N ASN A 29 -3.63 27.80 -9.31
CA ASN A 29 -3.41 29.07 -8.60
C ASN A 29 -2.39 28.97 -7.44
N GLY A 30 -1.86 27.78 -7.16
CA GLY A 30 -0.89 27.53 -6.10
C GLY A 30 -1.50 27.22 -4.72
N GLU A 31 -2.81 27.17 -4.59
CA GLU A 31 -3.48 26.76 -3.36
C GLU A 31 -3.48 25.23 -3.21
N LEU A 32 -3.44 24.76 -1.96
CA LEU A 32 -3.53 23.32 -1.66
C LEU A 32 -4.93 22.78 -1.97
N ASN A 33 -4.98 21.69 -2.73
CA ASN A 33 -6.19 20.89 -2.89
C ASN A 33 -6.32 19.94 -1.69
N MET A 34 -7.10 20.35 -0.70
CA MET A 34 -7.23 19.68 0.60
C MET A 34 -7.90 18.28 0.53
N VAL A 35 -7.66 17.53 -0.54
CA VAL A 35 -8.13 16.16 -0.71
C VAL A 35 -7.04 15.19 -0.26
N ARG A 36 -7.31 14.42 0.79
CA ARG A 36 -6.41 13.35 1.23
C ARG A 36 -6.62 12.10 0.39
N HIS A 37 -5.63 11.76 -0.41
CA HIS A 37 -5.63 10.58 -1.26
C HIS A 37 -4.31 9.80 -1.17
N ILE A 38 -4.33 8.58 -1.62
CA ILE A 38 -3.21 7.62 -1.47
C ILE A 38 -1.90 8.10 -2.09
N GLY A 39 -1.94 8.95 -3.11
CA GLY A 39 -0.75 9.48 -3.79
C GLY A 39 0.20 10.24 -2.87
N ALA A 40 -0.29 10.84 -1.78
CA ALA A 40 0.54 11.52 -0.80
C ALA A 40 1.61 10.60 -0.17
N PHE A 41 1.31 9.31 0.00
CA PHE A 41 2.26 8.33 0.57
C PHE A 41 3.41 7.97 -0.39
N TRP A 42 3.34 8.33 -1.67
CA TRP A 42 4.43 8.08 -2.63
C TRP A 42 5.69 8.88 -2.32
N GLY A 43 5.56 9.96 -1.58
CA GLY A 43 6.71 10.66 -1.01
C GLY A 43 7.55 9.80 -0.06
N LEU A 44 6.95 8.75 0.55
CA LEU A 44 7.67 7.78 1.37
C LEU A 44 8.57 6.86 0.53
N ILE A 45 8.10 6.39 -0.63
CA ILE A 45 8.92 5.51 -1.50
C ILE A 45 10.06 6.28 -2.14
N SER A 46 9.86 7.53 -2.52
CA SER A 46 10.90 8.40 -3.08
C SER A 46 11.90 8.93 -2.05
N LYS A 47 11.62 8.74 -0.75
CA LYS A 47 12.40 9.30 0.37
C LYS A 47 12.51 10.82 0.32
N THR A 48 11.48 11.49 -0.17
CA THR A 48 11.41 12.95 -0.22
C THR A 48 10.89 13.57 1.07
N ILE A 49 10.18 12.79 1.89
CA ILE A 49 9.55 13.25 3.12
C ILE A 49 10.55 13.21 4.29
N PRO A 50 10.77 14.31 5.06
CA PRO A 50 11.54 14.28 6.29
C PRO A 50 10.96 13.32 7.33
N LYS A 51 11.79 12.78 8.22
CA LYS A 51 11.37 11.73 9.18
C LYS A 51 10.21 12.16 10.08
N ASP A 52 10.26 13.38 10.60
CA ASP A 52 9.21 13.95 11.45
C ASP A 52 7.86 14.04 10.72
N ARG A 53 7.86 14.51 9.48
CA ARG A 53 6.67 14.55 8.63
C ARG A 53 6.21 13.16 8.20
N ALA A 54 7.14 12.24 7.97
CA ALA A 54 6.82 10.85 7.67
C ALA A 54 6.08 10.18 8.83
N GLU A 55 6.47 10.41 10.08
CA GLU A 55 5.71 9.92 11.24
C GLU A 55 4.29 10.47 11.24
N ARG A 56 4.11 11.77 11.02
CA ARG A 56 2.79 12.41 11.00
C ARG A 56 1.88 11.88 9.89
N ILE A 57 2.39 11.73 8.66
CA ILE A 57 1.57 11.21 7.56
C ILE A 57 1.22 9.73 7.74
N MET A 58 2.09 8.94 8.37
CA MET A 58 1.82 7.52 8.63
C MET A 58 0.74 7.29 9.71
N GLU A 59 0.46 8.27 10.59
CA GLU A 59 -0.67 8.17 11.52
C GLU A 59 -2.01 8.08 10.78
N TYR A 60 -2.13 8.68 9.61
CA TYR A 60 -3.32 8.54 8.77
C TYR A 60 -3.55 7.09 8.29
N LEU A 61 -2.48 6.30 8.16
CA LEU A 61 -2.61 4.86 7.86
C LEU A 61 -3.11 4.04 9.06
N ARG A 62 -3.10 4.60 10.27
CA ARG A 62 -3.58 3.98 11.51
C ARG A 62 -4.96 4.48 11.95
N ASP A 63 -5.46 5.54 11.34
CA ASP A 63 -6.74 6.15 11.71
C ASP A 63 -7.90 5.50 10.94
N GLU A 64 -8.85 4.94 11.68
CA GLU A 64 -10.06 4.27 11.15
C GLU A 64 -11.02 5.23 10.43
N ASN A 65 -10.89 6.52 10.66
CA ASN A 65 -11.64 7.56 9.95
C ASN A 65 -10.93 8.04 8.67
N GLU A 66 -9.71 7.56 8.41
CA GLU A 66 -8.88 7.98 7.29
C GLU A 66 -8.54 6.80 6.36
N PHE A 67 -7.36 6.21 6.50
CA PHE A 67 -6.91 5.15 5.58
C PHE A 67 -6.86 3.75 6.21
N LYS A 68 -7.22 3.59 7.48
CA LYS A 68 -7.36 2.29 8.14
C LYS A 68 -8.76 1.71 7.95
N THR A 69 -9.17 1.49 6.73
CA THR A 69 -10.37 0.72 6.41
C THR A 69 -10.13 -0.78 6.60
N PRO A 70 -11.17 -1.64 6.74
CA PRO A 70 -11.02 -3.09 6.86
C PRO A 70 -10.18 -3.72 5.74
N ASN A 71 -10.29 -3.23 4.52
CA ASN A 71 -9.38 -3.53 3.42
C ASN A 71 -8.51 -2.30 3.15
N ARG A 72 -7.23 -2.35 3.47
CA ARG A 72 -6.29 -1.22 3.32
C ARG A 72 -5.56 -1.27 1.99
N VAL A 73 -5.20 -0.18 1.41
CA VAL A 73 -5.34 1.25 1.74
C VAL A 73 -6.27 1.85 0.70
N PRO A 74 -7.35 2.55 1.09
CA PRO A 74 -8.26 3.13 0.11
C PRO A 74 -7.58 4.25 -0.69
N SER A 75 -8.01 4.42 -1.93
CA SER A 75 -7.49 5.47 -2.82
C SER A 75 -7.82 6.89 -2.36
N LEU A 76 -8.92 7.05 -1.63
CA LEU A 76 -9.41 8.30 -1.06
C LEU A 76 -9.66 8.11 0.44
N SER A 77 -9.32 9.09 1.26
CA SER A 77 -9.58 9.06 2.70
C SER A 77 -11.07 8.86 3.00
N LYS A 78 -11.35 8.01 4.00
CA LYS A 78 -12.72 7.74 4.48
C LYS A 78 -13.44 8.99 4.97
N SER A 79 -12.73 9.96 5.52
CA SER A 79 -13.29 11.25 5.98
C SER A 79 -13.74 12.17 4.85
N HIS A 80 -13.38 11.88 3.59
CA HIS A 80 -13.76 12.72 2.47
C HIS A 80 -15.23 12.50 2.08
N LYS A 81 -15.96 13.60 1.81
CA LYS A 81 -17.39 13.57 1.45
C LYS A 81 -17.76 12.68 0.27
N ASP A 82 -16.82 12.50 -0.66
CA ASP A 82 -17.01 11.69 -1.88
C ASP A 82 -16.52 10.24 -1.71
N PHE A 83 -16.01 9.86 -0.54
CA PHE A 83 -15.66 8.47 -0.25
C PHE A 83 -16.87 7.54 -0.40
N LYS A 84 -16.64 6.35 -0.92
CA LYS A 84 -17.65 5.31 -1.13
C LYS A 84 -17.19 3.98 -0.56
N ASP A 85 -17.99 3.40 0.30
CA ASP A 85 -17.74 2.14 0.98
C ASP A 85 -17.51 0.96 0.02
N PHE A 86 -18.09 1.04 -1.17
CA PHE A 86 -17.91 0.04 -2.24
C PHE A 86 -16.75 0.37 -3.20
N GLY A 87 -16.00 1.43 -2.92
CA GLY A 87 -14.80 1.84 -3.64
C GLY A 87 -15.04 2.85 -4.75
N ASP A 88 -16.11 2.73 -5.52
CA ASP A 88 -16.46 3.58 -6.65
C ASP A 88 -15.21 4.09 -7.43
N TYR A 89 -14.40 3.11 -7.84
CA TYR A 89 -13.13 3.31 -8.54
C TYR A 89 -12.12 4.07 -7.66
N TRP A 90 -11.80 5.33 -7.95
CA TRP A 90 -10.85 6.15 -7.18
C TRP A 90 -11.48 6.90 -5.99
N ARG A 91 -12.74 6.65 -5.70
CA ARG A 91 -13.43 7.24 -4.53
C ARG A 91 -13.43 6.33 -3.30
N GLY A 92 -12.39 5.52 -3.17
CA GLY A 92 -12.17 4.62 -2.05
C GLY A 92 -11.66 3.24 -2.44
N GLY A 93 -11.70 2.85 -3.71
CA GLY A 93 -11.22 1.54 -4.16
C GLY A 93 -9.80 1.24 -3.70
N VAL A 94 -9.56 -0.01 -3.33
CA VAL A 94 -8.24 -0.53 -2.92
C VAL A 94 -7.60 -1.24 -4.10
N TRP A 95 -6.39 -0.84 -4.44
CA TRP A 95 -5.68 -1.26 -5.65
C TRP A 95 -4.33 -1.86 -5.28
N ALA A 96 -3.99 -3.01 -5.86
CA ALA A 96 -2.72 -3.69 -5.60
C ALA A 96 -1.48 -2.78 -5.78
N PRO A 97 -1.33 -2.03 -6.90
CA PRO A 97 -0.14 -1.21 -7.10
C PRO A 97 -0.02 -0.08 -6.09
N THR A 98 -1.11 0.60 -5.74
CA THR A 98 -1.04 1.70 -4.77
C THR A 98 -0.79 1.20 -3.36
N THR A 99 -1.39 0.08 -2.96
CA THR A 99 -1.07 -0.59 -1.70
C THR A 99 0.40 -1.01 -1.67
N TYR A 100 0.91 -1.65 -2.72
CA TYR A 100 2.32 -2.04 -2.79
C TYR A 100 3.28 -0.85 -2.68
N MET A 101 2.97 0.28 -3.30
CA MET A 101 3.77 1.50 -3.18
C MET A 101 3.80 2.04 -1.74
N VAL A 102 2.67 1.97 -1.02
CA VAL A 102 2.63 2.32 0.42
C VAL A 102 3.54 1.39 1.21
N LEU A 103 3.47 0.07 0.98
CA LEU A 103 4.30 -0.92 1.67
C LEU A 103 5.80 -0.66 1.43
N LYS A 104 6.20 -0.41 0.19
CA LYS A 104 7.59 -0.03 -0.14
C LYS A 104 8.02 1.28 0.51
N GLY A 105 7.09 2.23 0.62
CA GLY A 105 7.32 3.48 1.35
C GLY A 105 7.60 3.23 2.84
N LEU A 106 6.80 2.40 3.49
CA LEU A 106 6.96 2.04 4.90
C LEU A 106 8.30 1.33 5.17
N ASP A 107 8.75 0.46 4.26
CA ASP A 107 10.07 -0.18 4.34
C ASP A 107 11.21 0.85 4.43
N ASN A 108 11.14 1.92 3.64
CA ASN A 108 12.15 2.98 3.65
C ASN A 108 12.29 3.69 4.99
N TYR A 109 11.20 3.73 5.78
CA TYR A 109 11.17 4.33 7.11
C TYR A 109 11.18 3.28 8.23
N LYS A 110 11.45 2.01 7.90
CA LYS A 110 11.56 0.88 8.85
C LYS A 110 10.27 0.63 9.66
N LYS A 111 9.12 0.87 9.06
CA LYS A 111 7.80 0.63 9.66
C LYS A 111 7.26 -0.75 9.26
N TYR A 112 8.06 -1.77 9.52
CA TYR A 112 7.81 -3.13 9.08
C TYR A 112 6.54 -3.74 9.68
N ASP A 113 6.21 -3.43 10.95
CA ASP A 113 4.99 -3.91 11.60
C ASP A 113 3.73 -3.38 10.90
N LEU A 114 3.71 -2.07 10.62
CA LEU A 114 2.58 -1.46 9.91
C LEU A 114 2.48 -1.99 8.46
N ALA A 115 3.61 -2.22 7.80
CA ALA A 115 3.61 -2.79 6.46
C ALA A 115 3.04 -4.21 6.46
N HIS A 116 3.42 -5.06 7.43
CA HIS A 116 2.89 -6.40 7.58
C HIS A 116 1.38 -6.38 7.86
N GLU A 117 0.91 -5.55 8.79
CA GLU A 117 -0.51 -5.38 9.11
C GLU A 117 -1.33 -5.01 7.87
N ILE A 118 -0.90 -4.00 7.10
CA ILE A 118 -1.56 -3.58 5.87
C ILE A 118 -1.58 -4.72 4.82
N ALA A 119 -0.48 -5.44 4.68
CA ALA A 119 -0.38 -6.55 3.74
C ALA A 119 -1.35 -7.69 4.10
N MET A 120 -1.47 -8.00 5.39
CA MET A 120 -2.41 -9.02 5.89
C MET A 120 -3.86 -8.65 5.61
N ASP A 121 -4.27 -7.40 5.91
CA ASP A 121 -5.63 -6.91 5.66
C ASP A 121 -5.98 -6.94 4.17
N TYR A 122 -5.04 -6.51 3.33
CA TYR A 122 -5.22 -6.55 1.88
C TYR A 122 -5.35 -7.98 1.34
N LEU A 123 -4.43 -8.88 1.72
CA LEU A 123 -4.44 -10.26 1.23
C LEU A 123 -5.62 -11.06 1.77
N TYR A 124 -6.04 -10.82 3.01
CA TYR A 124 -7.27 -11.39 3.52
C TYR A 124 -8.45 -11.05 2.60
N SER A 125 -8.61 -9.78 2.26
CA SER A 125 -9.70 -9.31 1.40
C SER A 125 -9.64 -9.93 0.00
N VAL A 126 -8.47 -9.97 -0.63
CA VAL A 126 -8.28 -10.60 -1.95
C VAL A 126 -8.59 -12.09 -1.89
N THR A 127 -8.13 -12.79 -0.85
CA THR A 127 -8.30 -14.25 -0.70
C THR A 127 -9.77 -14.63 -0.49
N GLU A 128 -10.49 -13.89 0.37
CA GLU A 128 -11.91 -14.17 0.61
C GLU A 128 -12.76 -13.94 -0.64
N VAL A 129 -12.49 -12.86 -1.38
CA VAL A 129 -13.16 -12.61 -2.66
C VAL A 129 -12.81 -13.69 -3.69
N PHE A 130 -11.55 -14.14 -3.74
CA PHE A 130 -11.13 -15.20 -4.65
C PHE A 130 -11.81 -16.55 -4.32
N LYS A 131 -11.94 -16.92 -3.04
CA LYS A 131 -12.66 -18.14 -2.63
C LYS A 131 -14.11 -18.17 -3.12
N GLU A 132 -14.78 -17.02 -3.14
CA GLU A 132 -16.19 -16.92 -3.57
C GLU A 132 -16.35 -16.87 -5.09
N THR A 133 -15.37 -16.29 -5.80
CA THR A 133 -15.52 -15.93 -7.22
C THR A 133 -14.59 -16.67 -8.17
N ASN A 134 -13.55 -17.32 -7.61
CA ASN A 134 -12.47 -18.00 -8.34
C ASN A 134 -11.74 -17.09 -9.36
N THR A 135 -11.72 -15.76 -9.10
CA THR A 135 -11.00 -14.80 -9.95
C THR A 135 -10.43 -13.63 -9.16
N LEU A 136 -9.47 -12.92 -9.76
CA LEU A 136 -8.95 -11.65 -9.28
C LEU A 136 -9.69 -10.49 -9.95
N PHE A 137 -9.89 -9.43 -9.15
CA PHE A 137 -10.53 -8.20 -9.63
C PHE A 137 -9.51 -7.05 -9.73
N GLU A 138 -9.82 -6.11 -10.59
CA GLU A 138 -9.02 -4.90 -10.83
C GLU A 138 -8.81 -4.08 -9.55
N ASN A 139 -9.85 -3.99 -8.71
CA ASN A 139 -9.82 -3.34 -7.41
C ASN A 139 -10.85 -3.98 -6.45
N TYR A 140 -10.76 -3.62 -5.18
CA TYR A 140 -11.58 -4.17 -4.10
C TYR A 140 -12.23 -3.06 -3.29
N SER A 141 -13.37 -3.37 -2.63
CA SER A 141 -14.03 -2.45 -1.71
C SER A 141 -13.17 -2.19 -0.47
N PRO A 142 -13.11 -0.96 0.04
CA PRO A 142 -12.41 -0.66 1.30
C PRO A 142 -13.18 -1.16 2.52
N GLU A 143 -14.51 -1.17 2.47
CA GLU A 143 -15.38 -1.57 3.58
C GLU A 143 -16.03 -2.93 3.33
N PHE A 144 -16.40 -3.63 4.41
CA PHE A 144 -17.09 -4.92 4.38
C PHE A 144 -18.61 -4.73 4.46
N ILE A 145 -19.18 -4.22 3.36
CA ILE A 145 -20.59 -3.80 3.29
C ILE A 145 -21.61 -4.93 3.17
N ASN A 146 -21.19 -6.12 2.71
CA ASN A 146 -22.06 -7.26 2.50
C ASN A 146 -21.81 -8.30 3.59
N ASN A 147 -22.72 -8.41 4.58
CA ASN A 147 -22.62 -9.37 5.67
C ASN A 147 -21.27 -9.36 6.41
N ASN A 148 -20.65 -8.19 6.53
CA ASN A 148 -19.33 -7.99 7.13
C ASN A 148 -18.23 -8.82 6.44
N LYS A 149 -18.27 -8.91 5.11
CA LYS A 149 -17.30 -9.66 4.29
C LYS A 149 -16.62 -8.78 3.25
N PRO A 150 -15.38 -9.10 2.89
CA PRO A 150 -14.70 -8.49 1.76
C PRO A 150 -15.50 -8.62 0.46
N SER A 151 -15.36 -7.65 -0.42
CA SER A 151 -15.98 -7.68 -1.74
C SER A 151 -15.11 -7.01 -2.79
N LYS A 152 -15.36 -7.33 -4.06
CA LYS A 152 -14.80 -6.57 -5.18
C LYS A 152 -15.28 -5.13 -5.16
N GLY A 153 -14.50 -4.21 -5.69
CA GLY A 153 -14.93 -2.82 -5.90
C GLY A 153 -16.07 -2.71 -6.93
N LYS A 154 -16.73 -1.57 -6.95
CA LYS A 154 -17.78 -1.24 -7.92
C LYS A 154 -17.49 0.14 -8.53
N PRO A 155 -17.15 0.24 -9.83
CA PRO A 155 -16.91 -0.87 -10.75
C PRO A 155 -15.58 -1.59 -10.52
N ALA A 156 -15.47 -2.85 -10.91
CA ALA A 156 -14.22 -3.60 -10.97
C ALA A 156 -14.28 -4.66 -12.07
N LYS A 157 -13.22 -4.78 -12.87
CA LYS A 157 -13.09 -5.83 -13.88
C LYS A 157 -12.72 -7.15 -13.22
N ALA A 158 -13.40 -8.24 -13.62
CA ALA A 158 -13.03 -9.60 -13.28
C ALA A 158 -11.90 -10.09 -14.21
N ASP A 159 -11.32 -11.25 -13.85
CA ASP A 159 -10.22 -11.90 -14.60
C ASP A 159 -9.02 -10.95 -14.83
N PHE A 160 -8.79 -10.08 -13.87
CA PHE A 160 -7.79 -9.04 -13.95
C PHE A 160 -6.51 -9.47 -13.25
N VAL A 161 -5.70 -10.29 -13.92
CA VAL A 161 -4.43 -10.79 -13.37
C VAL A 161 -3.32 -9.73 -13.43
N GLY A 162 -3.41 -8.71 -14.28
CA GLY A 162 -2.42 -7.66 -14.46
C GLY A 162 -1.75 -7.22 -13.16
N TRP A 163 -1.99 -6.02 -12.70
CA TRP A 163 -1.43 -5.54 -11.43
C TRP A 163 -2.00 -6.24 -10.18
N SER A 164 -3.19 -6.86 -10.26
CA SER A 164 -3.76 -7.58 -9.11
C SER A 164 -2.95 -8.81 -8.72
N GLY A 165 -2.14 -9.35 -9.63
CA GLY A 165 -1.15 -10.40 -9.34
C GLY A 165 -0.06 -9.97 -8.35
N LEU A 166 0.15 -8.66 -8.12
CA LEU A 166 1.05 -8.17 -7.07
C LEU A 166 0.63 -8.66 -5.67
N GLY A 167 -0.68 -8.83 -5.43
CA GLY A 167 -1.21 -9.32 -4.16
C GLY A 167 -0.65 -10.70 -3.82
N PRO A 168 -1.08 -11.77 -4.52
CA PRO A 168 -0.69 -13.14 -4.19
C PRO A 168 0.77 -13.46 -4.46
N ILE A 169 1.47 -12.67 -5.29
CA ILE A 169 2.89 -12.92 -5.59
C ILE A 169 3.76 -12.04 -4.69
N THR A 170 3.82 -10.74 -4.98
CA THR A 170 4.80 -9.86 -4.37
C THR A 170 4.46 -9.49 -2.92
N ILE A 171 3.21 -9.10 -2.66
CA ILE A 171 2.80 -8.70 -1.30
C ILE A 171 2.85 -9.90 -0.36
N LEU A 172 2.41 -11.09 -0.80
CA LEU A 172 2.49 -12.31 0.00
C LEU A 172 3.93 -12.64 0.36
N PHE A 173 4.84 -12.69 -0.62
CA PHE A 173 6.23 -13.07 -0.36
C PHE A 173 6.97 -12.02 0.46
N GLU A 174 6.91 -10.75 0.07
CA GLU A 174 7.73 -9.71 0.70
C GLU A 174 7.21 -9.27 2.08
N TYR A 175 5.88 -9.27 2.29
CA TYR A 175 5.29 -8.64 3.49
C TYR A 175 4.56 -9.60 4.42
N VAL A 176 4.13 -10.76 3.93
CA VAL A 176 3.53 -11.79 4.80
C VAL A 176 4.54 -12.86 5.15
N PHE A 177 5.18 -13.50 4.17
CA PHE A 177 6.27 -14.44 4.43
C PHE A 177 7.58 -13.73 4.80
N GLY A 178 7.68 -12.43 4.51
CA GLY A 178 8.83 -11.61 4.87
C GLY A 178 10.08 -11.87 4.04
N ILE A 179 9.96 -12.49 2.85
CA ILE A 179 11.08 -12.88 2.00
C ILE A 179 11.36 -11.74 1.01
N LYS A 180 12.40 -10.95 1.28
CA LYS A 180 12.79 -9.78 0.49
C LYS A 180 14.14 -10.00 -0.17
N PRO A 181 14.19 -10.26 -1.50
CA PRO A 181 15.46 -10.43 -2.19
C PRO A 181 16.17 -9.08 -2.41
N ASP A 182 17.44 -9.03 -2.10
CA ASP A 182 18.37 -7.95 -2.43
C ASP A 182 19.43 -8.51 -3.40
N PHE A 183 19.07 -8.63 -4.66
CA PHE A 183 19.93 -9.20 -5.70
C PHE A 183 21.20 -8.37 -5.91
N ALA A 184 21.14 -7.06 -5.73
CA ALA A 184 22.31 -6.19 -5.90
C ALA A 184 23.43 -6.51 -4.89
N ASN A 185 23.07 -6.94 -3.69
CA ASN A 185 24.00 -7.32 -2.63
C ASN A 185 24.11 -8.84 -2.43
N ASN A 186 23.52 -9.63 -3.31
CA ASN A 186 23.47 -11.10 -3.24
C ASN A 186 22.96 -11.61 -1.87
N LYS A 187 21.84 -11.04 -1.40
CA LYS A 187 21.24 -11.32 -0.10
C LYS A 187 19.75 -11.60 -0.21
N ILE A 188 19.25 -12.39 0.74
CA ILE A 188 17.83 -12.43 1.10
C ILE A 188 17.71 -11.90 2.53
N ILE A 189 16.77 -10.99 2.74
CA ILE A 189 16.32 -10.58 4.05
C ILE A 189 15.06 -11.38 4.33
N TRP A 190 15.06 -12.12 5.43
CA TRP A 190 13.88 -12.86 5.87
C TRP A 190 13.38 -12.29 7.20
N ASP A 191 12.31 -11.48 7.11
CA ASP A 191 11.64 -10.83 8.24
C ASP A 191 10.46 -11.69 8.70
N VAL A 192 10.73 -12.64 9.58
CA VAL A 192 9.76 -13.63 10.08
C VAL A 192 8.82 -12.99 11.09
N ARG A 193 7.52 -12.90 10.75
CA ARG A 193 6.47 -12.30 11.60
C ARG A 193 5.32 -13.26 11.91
N LEU A 194 5.10 -14.26 11.07
CA LEU A 194 4.11 -15.29 11.32
C LEU A 194 4.63 -16.25 12.40
N THR A 195 3.74 -16.70 13.29
CA THR A 195 4.05 -17.66 14.34
C THR A 195 3.88 -19.12 13.88
N GLU A 196 3.06 -19.32 12.86
CA GLU A 196 2.86 -20.62 12.24
C GLU A 196 4.04 -20.96 11.33
N ARG A 197 4.27 -22.25 11.13
CA ARG A 197 5.28 -22.72 10.17
C ARG A 197 4.91 -22.22 8.77
N HIS A 198 5.81 -21.49 8.14
CA HIS A 198 5.63 -20.93 6.81
C HIS A 198 6.97 -20.80 6.11
N GLY A 199 6.91 -20.56 4.79
CA GLY A 199 8.12 -20.33 4.01
C GLY A 199 7.92 -20.65 2.54
N VAL A 200 9.01 -20.94 1.86
CA VAL A 200 9.02 -21.28 0.44
C VAL A 200 10.11 -22.31 0.16
N GLU A 201 9.78 -23.30 -0.67
CA GLU A 201 10.73 -24.23 -1.22
C GLU A 201 11.09 -23.83 -2.65
N LYS A 202 12.36 -24.07 -3.03
CA LYS A 202 12.88 -23.80 -4.38
C LYS A 202 12.69 -22.37 -4.84
N TYR A 203 12.83 -21.40 -3.95
CA TYR A 203 12.80 -19.99 -4.30
C TYR A 203 14.01 -19.65 -5.19
N PRO A 204 13.80 -19.15 -6.41
CA PRO A 204 14.92 -18.83 -7.31
C PRO A 204 15.75 -17.69 -6.74
N PHE A 205 17.07 -17.91 -6.61
CA PHE A 205 17.99 -16.91 -6.12
C PHE A 205 19.37 -17.06 -6.77
N GLY A 206 19.93 -15.93 -7.22
CA GLY A 206 21.18 -15.93 -7.99
C GLY A 206 20.98 -16.39 -9.45
N LEU A 207 22.06 -16.67 -10.16
CA LEU A 207 22.01 -17.00 -11.58
C LEU A 207 21.42 -18.40 -11.85
N ASN A 208 21.71 -19.39 -11.00
CA ASN A 208 21.26 -20.76 -11.18
C ASN A 208 20.98 -21.45 -9.85
N GLY A 209 20.74 -20.68 -8.80
CA GLY A 209 20.50 -21.18 -7.46
C GLY A 209 19.03 -21.18 -7.06
N GLU A 210 18.72 -21.97 -6.06
CA GLU A 210 17.44 -21.96 -5.37
C GLU A 210 17.68 -22.05 -3.86
N LEU A 211 16.74 -21.50 -3.09
CA LEU A 211 16.74 -21.53 -1.63
C LEU A 211 15.47 -22.15 -1.10
N THR A 212 15.58 -22.80 0.04
CA THR A 212 14.43 -23.25 0.83
C THR A 212 14.48 -22.53 2.17
N LEU A 213 13.40 -21.83 2.49
CA LEU A 213 13.19 -21.06 3.71
C LEU A 213 11.92 -21.59 4.39
N ILE A 214 12.02 -22.25 5.56
CA ILE A 214 10.90 -22.89 6.28
C ILE A 214 10.95 -22.56 7.77
#